data_120aa994bb3f3083c64ca5e7a29a725b
#
_entry.id   120aa994bb3f3083c64ca5e7a29a725b
#
_cell.length_a   1.000
_cell.length_b   1.000
_cell.length_c   1.000
_cell.angle_alpha   90.00
_cell.angle_beta   90.00
_cell.angle_gamma   90.00
#
_symmetry.space_group_name_H-M   'P 1'
#
loop_
_entity.id
_entity.type
_entity.pdbx_description
1 polymer ?
#
loop_
_entity_poly.entity_id
_entity_poly.type
_entity_poly.pdbx_seq_one_letter_code
_entity_poly.pdbx_strand_id
1 'polypeptide(L)'
;MNVHRVMIGTAGHIDHGKSSLVRALTGVDPDQLKEEKERGLTIDMGRSVLELPGGGKAGIIDVPGHEKFIKNMVAGSTSVAVALLVIAADDGVMPQTREHLEILSLLGVRKCVVALTKVDLVDPELRELARQEAASFLEGTPYAGSPVIPVSSVTGEGIEEIRRALAGIVGETPPPRAEGLFRLPVQRVFRKEGFGSVLGGVPVAGRAKKGDLLEVLPG
;
A
#
# COMPACT_ATOMS: atom_id res chain seq x y z
N MET A 1 11.71 -20.44 -1.95
CA MET A 1 10.92 -19.23 -2.28
C MET A 1 11.38 -18.12 -1.35
N ASN A 2 11.96 -17.04 -1.90
CA ASN A 2 12.33 -15.88 -1.09
C ASN A 2 11.05 -15.07 -0.79
N VAL A 3 10.55 -15.14 0.43
CA VAL A 3 9.50 -14.25 0.89
C VAL A 3 10.17 -12.96 1.34
N HIS A 4 10.04 -11.91 0.54
CA HIS A 4 10.46 -10.57 0.96
C HIS A 4 9.53 -10.11 2.08
N ARG A 5 10.08 -9.83 3.26
CA ARG A 5 9.31 -9.29 4.41
C ARG A 5 9.09 -7.79 4.26
N VAL A 6 8.78 -7.34 3.05
CA VAL A 6 8.53 -5.95 2.72
C VAL A 6 7.04 -5.76 2.52
N MET A 7 6.50 -4.72 3.11
CA MET A 7 5.11 -4.34 2.96
C MET A 7 5.01 -3.13 2.04
N ILE A 8 4.16 -3.24 1.04
CA ILE A 8 3.77 -2.17 0.13
C ILE A 8 2.44 -1.62 0.64
N GLY A 9 2.30 -0.32 0.76
CA GLY A 9 1.02 0.32 1.13
C GLY A 9 0.49 1.15 -0.03
N THR A 10 -0.81 1.01 -0.36
CA THR A 10 -1.47 1.94 -1.27
C THR A 10 -1.66 3.30 -0.61
N ALA A 11 -1.68 4.36 -1.40
CA ALA A 11 -2.01 5.71 -0.96
C ALA A 11 -2.68 6.46 -2.12
N GLY A 12 -3.43 7.51 -1.84
CA GLY A 12 -4.09 8.31 -2.86
C GLY A 12 -5.57 8.55 -2.54
N HIS A 13 -6.19 9.39 -3.37
CA HIS A 13 -7.56 9.84 -3.19
C HIS A 13 -8.59 8.69 -3.26
N ILE A 14 -9.78 8.91 -2.68
CA ILE A 14 -10.94 8.04 -2.89
C ILE A 14 -11.23 7.95 -4.39
N ASP A 15 -11.77 6.84 -4.85
CA ASP A 15 -12.15 6.57 -6.26
C ASP A 15 -11.02 6.64 -7.31
N HIS A 16 -9.77 6.83 -6.90
CA HIS A 16 -8.61 6.73 -7.79
C HIS A 16 -8.23 5.29 -8.17
N GLY A 17 -9.00 4.29 -7.74
CA GLY A 17 -8.83 2.90 -8.16
C GLY A 17 -7.78 2.11 -7.39
N LYS A 18 -7.49 2.44 -6.12
CA LYS A 18 -6.54 1.70 -5.26
C LYS A 18 -6.87 0.22 -5.16
N SER A 19 -8.09 -0.12 -4.71
CA SER A 19 -8.53 -1.51 -4.54
C SER A 19 -8.60 -2.25 -5.86
N SER A 20 -9.03 -1.57 -6.94
CA SER A 20 -9.05 -2.14 -8.30
C SER A 20 -7.63 -2.46 -8.80
N LEU A 21 -6.66 -1.59 -8.51
CA LEU A 21 -5.25 -1.82 -8.86
C LEU A 21 -4.67 -2.99 -8.04
N VAL A 22 -4.95 -3.07 -6.74
CA VAL A 22 -4.51 -4.20 -5.89
C VAL A 22 -5.09 -5.50 -6.41
N ARG A 23 -6.37 -5.53 -6.78
CA ARG A 23 -7.02 -6.69 -7.40
C ARG A 23 -6.36 -7.08 -8.72
N ALA A 24 -6.05 -6.13 -9.60
CA ALA A 24 -5.37 -6.39 -10.87
C ALA A 24 -3.94 -6.93 -10.66
N LEU A 25 -3.23 -6.44 -9.65
CA LEU A 25 -1.88 -6.88 -9.30
C LEU A 25 -1.83 -8.26 -8.64
N THR A 26 -2.81 -8.60 -7.79
CA THR A 26 -2.75 -9.78 -6.92
C THR A 26 -3.73 -10.88 -7.31
N GLY A 27 -4.75 -10.57 -8.11
CA GLY A 27 -5.88 -11.46 -8.41
C GLY A 27 -6.86 -11.62 -7.23
N VAL A 28 -6.65 -10.93 -6.12
CA VAL A 28 -7.47 -11.01 -4.89
C VAL A 28 -8.15 -9.68 -4.65
N ASP A 29 -9.46 -9.72 -4.40
CA ASP A 29 -10.24 -8.53 -4.02
C ASP A 29 -9.88 -8.14 -2.57
N PRO A 30 -9.30 -6.95 -2.33
CA PRO A 30 -8.93 -6.51 -0.99
C PRO A 30 -10.15 -6.12 -0.14
N ASP A 31 -11.28 -5.73 -0.76
CA ASP A 31 -12.50 -5.31 -0.08
C ASP A 31 -13.28 -6.54 0.41
N GLN A 32 -13.17 -6.84 1.70
CA GLN A 32 -13.73 -8.06 2.30
C GLN A 32 -15.08 -7.82 2.99
N LEU A 33 -15.38 -6.58 3.41
CA LEU A 33 -16.62 -6.25 4.10
C LEU A 33 -17.76 -6.07 3.10
N LYS A 34 -18.95 -6.56 3.47
CA LYS A 34 -20.17 -6.32 2.65
C LYS A 34 -20.44 -4.83 2.46
N GLU A 35 -20.20 -4.05 3.50
CA GLU A 35 -20.42 -2.61 3.51
C GLU A 35 -19.46 -1.87 2.55
N GLU A 36 -18.21 -2.35 2.39
CA GLU A 36 -17.27 -1.84 1.40
C GLU A 36 -17.79 -2.04 -0.02
N LYS A 37 -18.30 -3.23 -0.31
CA LYS A 37 -18.85 -3.58 -1.63
C LYS A 37 -20.13 -2.82 -1.96
N GLU A 38 -20.98 -2.56 -0.96
CA GLU A 38 -22.24 -1.82 -1.13
C GLU A 38 -22.00 -0.32 -1.33
N ARG A 39 -20.99 0.24 -0.67
CA ARG A 39 -20.66 1.67 -0.73
C ARG A 39 -19.58 2.02 -1.76
N GLY A 40 -18.89 1.02 -2.32
CA GLY A 40 -17.81 1.22 -3.27
C GLY A 40 -16.57 1.91 -2.68
N LEU A 41 -16.37 1.84 -1.34
CA LEU A 41 -15.24 2.46 -0.66
C LEU A 41 -14.64 1.51 0.38
N THR A 42 -13.31 1.53 0.49
CA THR A 42 -12.55 0.76 1.49
C THR A 42 -12.70 1.41 2.87
N ILE A 43 -13.13 0.64 3.85
CA ILE A 43 -13.36 1.07 5.25
C ILE A 43 -12.23 0.55 6.15
N ASP A 44 -11.86 -0.72 6.00
CA ASP A 44 -10.79 -1.39 6.74
C ASP A 44 -9.61 -1.69 5.81
N MET A 45 -8.49 -2.10 6.39
CA MET A 45 -7.28 -2.42 5.63
C MET A 45 -7.41 -3.76 4.90
N GLY A 46 -7.47 -3.73 3.59
CA GLY A 46 -7.31 -4.90 2.74
C GLY A 46 -5.87 -5.42 2.79
N ARG A 47 -5.69 -6.75 2.85
CA ARG A 47 -4.37 -7.37 2.83
C ARG A 47 -4.29 -8.44 1.77
N SER A 48 -3.27 -8.34 0.94
CA SER A 48 -3.03 -9.28 -0.15
C SER A 48 -1.55 -9.62 -0.25
N VAL A 49 -1.22 -10.63 -1.01
CA VAL A 49 0.15 -11.01 -1.32
C VAL A 49 0.39 -10.76 -2.80
N LEU A 50 1.38 -9.94 -3.09
CA LEU A 50 1.84 -9.67 -4.44
C LEU A 50 2.94 -10.66 -4.81
N GLU A 51 2.74 -11.39 -5.89
CA GLU A 51 3.77 -12.20 -6.51
C GLU A 51 4.64 -11.31 -7.42
N LEU A 52 5.94 -11.31 -7.15
CA LEU A 52 6.91 -10.50 -7.86
C LEU A 52 7.59 -11.31 -8.97
N PRO A 53 8.02 -10.68 -10.07
CA PRO A 53 8.87 -11.30 -11.06
C PRO A 53 10.10 -11.96 -10.41
N GLY A 54 10.44 -13.17 -10.83
CA GLY A 54 11.54 -13.95 -10.22
C GLY A 54 11.13 -14.81 -9.02
N GLY A 55 9.82 -14.90 -8.70
CA GLY A 55 9.27 -15.83 -7.68
C GLY A 55 9.34 -15.32 -6.25
N GLY A 56 9.64 -14.03 -6.04
CA GLY A 56 9.53 -13.37 -4.74
C GLY A 56 8.07 -13.02 -4.40
N LYS A 57 7.79 -12.80 -3.10
CA LYS A 57 6.47 -12.35 -2.63
C LYS A 57 6.63 -11.16 -1.70
N ALA A 58 5.79 -10.13 -1.87
CA ALA A 58 5.68 -9.00 -0.96
C ALA A 58 4.24 -8.89 -0.42
N GLY A 59 4.09 -8.40 0.82
CA GLY A 59 2.76 -8.04 1.32
C GLY A 59 2.30 -6.74 0.71
N ILE A 60 1.00 -6.63 0.40
CA ILE A 60 0.39 -5.37 0.01
C ILE A 60 -0.76 -5.05 0.96
N ILE A 61 -0.81 -3.82 1.44
CA ILE A 61 -1.87 -3.30 2.28
C ILE A 61 -2.62 -2.26 1.47
N ASP A 62 -3.91 -2.51 1.26
CA ASP A 62 -4.81 -1.52 0.70
C ASP A 62 -5.39 -0.68 1.83
N VAL A 63 -5.11 0.63 1.81
CA VAL A 63 -5.54 1.54 2.86
C VAL A 63 -6.74 2.37 2.40
N PRO A 64 -7.67 2.68 3.33
CA PRO A 64 -8.80 3.56 3.03
C PRO A 64 -8.33 4.91 2.49
N GLY A 65 -8.99 5.41 1.44
CA GLY A 65 -8.70 6.71 0.85
C GLY A 65 -9.40 7.88 1.53
N HIS A 66 -10.41 7.62 2.34
CA HIS A 66 -11.26 8.66 2.90
C HIS A 66 -10.69 9.24 4.21
N GLU A 67 -10.74 10.57 4.38
CA GLU A 67 -10.24 11.29 5.58
C GLU A 67 -10.74 10.72 6.92
N LYS A 68 -12.00 10.24 6.97
CA LYS A 68 -12.59 9.62 8.18
C LYS A 68 -11.83 8.38 8.66
N PHE A 69 -11.04 7.76 7.77
CA PHE A 69 -10.30 6.52 8.05
C PHE A 69 -8.79 6.74 8.15
N ILE A 70 -8.32 7.99 8.30
CA ILE A 70 -6.89 8.32 8.45
C ILE A 70 -6.24 7.51 9.57
N LYS A 71 -6.94 7.26 10.69
CA LYS A 71 -6.42 6.43 11.78
C LYS A 71 -6.09 5.01 11.32
N ASN A 72 -6.96 4.42 10.50
CA ASN A 72 -6.74 3.08 9.94
C ASN A 72 -5.59 3.10 8.94
N MET A 73 -5.51 4.16 8.11
CA MET A 73 -4.39 4.38 7.20
C MET A 73 -3.05 4.48 7.94
N VAL A 74 -2.96 5.29 9.01
CA VAL A 74 -1.75 5.44 9.83
C VAL A 74 -1.37 4.11 10.47
N ALA A 75 -2.33 3.39 11.07
CA ALA A 75 -2.07 2.07 11.66
C ALA A 75 -1.56 1.06 10.63
N GLY A 76 -2.12 1.05 9.42
CA GLY A 76 -1.64 0.21 8.31
C GLY A 76 -0.24 0.57 7.85
N SER A 77 0.02 1.86 7.74
CA SER A 77 1.27 2.39 7.17
C SER A 77 2.47 2.24 8.10
N THR A 78 2.29 1.96 9.39
CA THR A 78 3.41 1.75 10.34
C THR A 78 4.36 0.60 9.98
N SER A 79 3.91 -0.32 9.14
CA SER A 79 4.71 -1.44 8.63
C SER A 79 5.08 -1.31 7.15
N VAL A 80 4.64 -0.24 6.50
CA VAL A 80 4.89 -0.01 5.06
C VAL A 80 6.33 0.46 4.85
N ALA A 81 7.01 -0.18 3.93
CA ALA A 81 8.36 0.19 3.51
C ALA A 81 8.39 0.85 2.11
N VAL A 82 7.38 0.57 1.29
CA VAL A 82 7.25 1.09 -0.08
C VAL A 82 5.83 1.61 -0.28
N ALA A 83 5.68 2.83 -0.75
CA ALA A 83 4.40 3.41 -1.13
C ALA A 83 4.04 3.07 -2.58
N LEU A 84 2.80 2.67 -2.81
CA LEU A 84 2.17 2.64 -4.12
C LEU A 84 1.15 3.79 -4.15
N LEU A 85 1.60 4.95 -4.64
CA LEU A 85 0.76 6.13 -4.75
C LEU A 85 -0.10 6.03 -5.99
N VAL A 86 -1.41 6.15 -5.82
CA VAL A 86 -2.40 6.00 -6.89
C VAL A 86 -3.03 7.34 -7.21
N ILE A 87 -2.88 7.77 -8.44
CA ILE A 87 -3.43 9.03 -8.99
C ILE A 87 -4.22 8.67 -10.23
N ALA A 88 -5.46 9.11 -10.32
CA ALA A 88 -6.27 8.89 -11.51
C ALA A 88 -5.97 9.94 -12.58
N ALA A 89 -5.81 9.53 -13.83
CA ALA A 89 -5.43 10.42 -14.94
C ALA A 89 -6.54 11.43 -15.31
N ASP A 90 -7.79 11.11 -15.00
CA ASP A 90 -8.97 11.96 -15.21
C ASP A 90 -9.14 13.05 -14.15
N ASP A 91 -8.59 12.82 -12.93
CA ASP A 91 -8.78 13.72 -11.77
C ASP A 91 -7.48 14.46 -11.37
N GLY A 92 -6.29 13.91 -11.70
CA GLY A 92 -5.00 14.47 -11.30
C GLY A 92 -4.69 14.36 -9.81
N VAL A 93 -3.87 15.29 -9.29
CA VAL A 93 -3.42 15.27 -7.88
C VAL A 93 -4.45 15.92 -6.97
N MET A 94 -5.15 15.12 -6.21
CA MET A 94 -6.24 15.52 -5.30
C MET A 94 -5.74 15.79 -3.86
N PRO A 95 -6.50 16.54 -3.04
CA PRO A 95 -6.09 16.89 -1.66
C PRO A 95 -5.67 15.67 -0.81
N GLN A 96 -6.44 14.59 -0.81
CA GLN A 96 -6.11 13.39 -0.05
C GLN A 96 -4.83 12.70 -0.56
N THR A 97 -4.48 12.86 -1.83
CA THR A 97 -3.20 12.38 -2.37
C THR A 97 -2.03 13.07 -1.68
N ARG A 98 -2.14 14.40 -1.45
CA ARG A 98 -1.14 15.21 -0.76
C ARG A 98 -1.03 14.81 0.72
N GLU A 99 -2.17 14.72 1.42
CA GLU A 99 -2.23 14.29 2.83
C GLU A 99 -1.62 12.92 3.05
N HIS A 100 -1.95 11.95 2.19
CA HIS A 100 -1.42 10.59 2.29
C HIS A 100 0.10 10.56 2.06
N LEU A 101 0.61 11.34 1.11
CA LEU A 101 2.04 11.44 0.85
C LEU A 101 2.80 12.03 2.04
N GLU A 102 2.25 13.08 2.67
CA GLU A 102 2.81 13.70 3.88
C GLU A 102 2.83 12.71 5.05
N ILE A 103 1.73 11.98 5.29
CA ILE A 103 1.66 10.95 6.33
C ILE A 103 2.72 9.87 6.12
N LEU A 104 2.85 9.36 4.89
CA LEU A 104 3.87 8.35 4.57
C LEU A 104 5.29 8.88 4.79
N SER A 105 5.54 10.15 4.45
CA SER A 105 6.82 10.81 4.69
C SER A 105 7.13 10.92 6.19
N LEU A 106 6.15 11.32 7.01
CA LEU A 106 6.27 11.41 8.47
C LEU A 106 6.50 10.03 9.11
N LEU A 107 5.90 8.98 8.57
CA LEU A 107 6.09 7.60 9.01
C LEU A 107 7.43 6.99 8.54
N GLY A 108 8.24 7.76 7.81
CA GLY A 108 9.58 7.35 7.38
C GLY A 108 9.60 6.45 6.13
N VAL A 109 8.47 6.29 5.43
CA VAL A 109 8.46 5.63 4.12
C VAL A 109 9.25 6.50 3.14
N ARG A 110 10.24 5.93 2.46
CA ARG A 110 11.18 6.68 1.60
C ARG A 110 11.16 6.25 0.14
N LYS A 111 10.49 5.16 -0.18
CA LYS A 111 10.41 4.61 -1.53
C LYS A 111 8.97 4.64 -2.02
N CYS A 112 8.78 5.06 -3.28
CA CYS A 112 7.46 5.22 -3.89
C CYS A 112 7.47 4.76 -5.34
N VAL A 113 6.35 4.19 -5.78
CA VAL A 113 5.97 4.03 -7.18
C VAL A 113 4.64 4.74 -7.35
N VAL A 114 4.50 5.54 -8.39
CA VAL A 114 3.22 6.17 -8.73
C VAL A 114 2.54 5.36 -9.83
N ALA A 115 1.31 4.93 -9.55
CA ALA A 115 0.40 4.37 -10.54
C ALA A 115 -0.55 5.48 -11.03
N LEU A 116 -0.40 5.92 -12.27
CA LEU A 116 -1.34 6.82 -12.92
C LEU A 116 -2.46 5.97 -13.52
N THR A 117 -3.57 5.86 -12.80
CA THR A 117 -4.69 4.96 -13.14
C THR A 117 -5.69 5.57 -14.11
N LYS A 118 -6.64 4.76 -14.56
CA LYS A 118 -7.75 5.14 -15.47
C LYS A 118 -7.27 5.75 -16.79
N VAL A 119 -6.09 5.33 -17.27
CA VAL A 119 -5.54 5.87 -18.53
C VAL A 119 -6.34 5.48 -19.77
N ASP A 120 -7.23 4.49 -19.63
CA ASP A 120 -8.22 4.10 -20.63
C ASP A 120 -9.39 5.09 -20.80
N LEU A 121 -9.55 6.03 -19.84
CA LEU A 121 -10.63 7.04 -19.87
C LEU A 121 -10.19 8.39 -20.43
N VAL A 122 -8.90 8.56 -20.70
CA VAL A 122 -8.32 9.83 -21.15
C VAL A 122 -7.60 9.70 -22.50
N ASP A 123 -7.55 10.78 -23.24
CA ASP A 123 -6.77 10.82 -24.49
C ASP A 123 -5.25 10.89 -24.21
N PRO A 124 -4.39 10.65 -25.21
CA PRO A 124 -2.94 10.64 -25.02
C PRO A 124 -2.35 11.99 -24.54
N GLU A 125 -2.95 13.13 -24.88
CA GLU A 125 -2.47 14.46 -24.48
C GLU A 125 -2.76 14.67 -22.98
N LEU A 126 -3.97 14.39 -22.53
CA LEU A 126 -4.35 14.49 -21.12
C LEU A 126 -3.58 13.48 -20.26
N ARG A 127 -3.34 12.26 -20.78
CA ARG A 127 -2.51 11.26 -20.12
C ARG A 127 -1.09 11.78 -19.86
N GLU A 128 -0.46 12.40 -20.85
CA GLU A 128 0.90 12.94 -20.71
C GLU A 128 0.92 14.13 -19.76
N LEU A 129 -0.08 15.01 -19.82
CA LEU A 129 -0.23 16.14 -18.89
C LEU A 129 -0.37 15.65 -17.44
N ALA A 130 -1.25 14.67 -17.18
CA ALA A 130 -1.44 14.09 -15.86
C ALA A 130 -0.17 13.40 -15.35
N ARG A 131 0.61 12.75 -16.23
CA ARG A 131 1.91 12.17 -15.89
C ARG A 131 2.91 13.23 -15.47
N GLN A 132 2.98 14.36 -16.17
CA GLN A 132 3.87 15.48 -15.84
C GLN A 132 3.44 16.15 -14.54
N GLU A 133 2.14 16.35 -14.31
CA GLU A 133 1.61 16.88 -13.06
C GLU A 133 1.99 15.98 -11.87
N ALA A 134 1.79 14.66 -12.00
CA ALA A 134 2.15 13.71 -10.95
C ALA A 134 3.66 13.73 -10.67
N ALA A 135 4.51 13.85 -11.70
CA ALA A 135 5.96 13.96 -11.53
C ALA A 135 6.35 15.27 -10.84
N SER A 136 5.79 16.40 -11.28
CA SER A 136 6.04 17.72 -10.70
C SER A 136 5.55 17.81 -9.25
N PHE A 137 4.44 17.15 -8.92
CA PHE A 137 3.93 17.08 -7.56
C PHE A 137 4.94 16.42 -6.59
N LEU A 138 5.74 15.48 -7.05
CA LEU A 138 6.75 14.82 -6.24
C LEU A 138 8.03 15.65 -6.07
N GLU A 139 8.25 16.65 -6.89
CA GLU A 139 9.42 17.53 -6.77
C GLU A 139 9.41 18.25 -5.42
N GLY A 140 10.55 18.34 -4.78
CA GLY A 140 10.68 18.91 -3.44
C GLY A 140 10.20 18.01 -2.29
N THR A 141 9.74 16.81 -2.59
CA THR A 141 9.40 15.78 -1.60
C THR A 141 10.48 14.70 -1.51
N PRO A 142 10.48 13.85 -0.48
CA PRO A 142 11.37 12.69 -0.40
C PRO A 142 11.19 11.67 -1.52
N TYR A 143 10.17 11.83 -2.35
CA TYR A 143 9.79 10.93 -3.43
C TYR A 143 10.12 11.47 -4.82
N ALA A 144 10.88 12.56 -4.91
CA ALA A 144 11.34 13.10 -6.18
C ALA A 144 12.04 12.01 -7.02
N GLY A 145 11.73 11.97 -8.32
CA GLY A 145 12.28 10.96 -9.22
C GLY A 145 11.65 9.56 -9.13
N SER A 146 10.60 9.36 -8.30
CA SER A 146 9.84 8.11 -8.30
C SER A 146 9.20 7.87 -9.67
N PRO A 147 9.18 6.61 -10.16
CA PRO A 147 8.57 6.30 -11.44
C PRO A 147 7.07 6.56 -11.42
N VAL A 148 6.57 7.25 -12.45
CA VAL A 148 5.14 7.46 -12.71
C VAL A 148 4.75 6.58 -13.89
N ILE A 149 3.99 5.52 -13.61
CA ILE A 149 3.64 4.46 -14.56
C ILE A 149 2.15 4.55 -14.88
N PRO A 150 1.81 4.82 -16.16
CA PRO A 150 0.43 4.76 -16.64
C PRO A 150 -0.14 3.36 -16.56
N VAL A 151 -1.37 3.21 -16.03
CA VAL A 151 -1.99 1.91 -15.81
C VAL A 151 -3.51 1.95 -15.95
N SER A 152 -4.06 0.87 -16.49
CA SER A 152 -5.50 0.60 -16.45
C SER A 152 -5.75 -0.77 -15.82
N SER A 153 -6.50 -0.78 -14.73
CA SER A 153 -6.95 -2.02 -14.09
C SER A 153 -8.03 -2.75 -14.92
N VAL A 154 -8.62 -2.06 -15.90
CA VAL A 154 -9.67 -2.61 -16.78
C VAL A 154 -9.06 -3.32 -17.99
N THR A 155 -8.12 -2.65 -18.66
CA THR A 155 -7.48 -3.18 -19.87
C THR A 155 -6.25 -4.04 -19.58
N GLY A 156 -5.67 -3.91 -18.37
CA GLY A 156 -4.42 -4.56 -17.98
C GLY A 156 -3.17 -3.80 -18.42
N GLU A 157 -3.32 -2.64 -19.08
CA GLU A 157 -2.19 -1.79 -19.49
C GLU A 157 -1.35 -1.40 -18.26
N GLY A 158 -0.02 -1.49 -18.36
CA GLY A 158 0.92 -1.05 -17.33
C GLY A 158 1.01 -1.92 -16.08
N ILE A 159 0.14 -2.92 -15.87
CA ILE A 159 0.12 -3.77 -14.67
C ILE A 159 1.46 -4.48 -14.47
N GLU A 160 2.03 -5.08 -15.53
CA GLU A 160 3.33 -5.76 -15.45
C GLU A 160 4.50 -4.77 -15.27
N GLU A 161 4.35 -3.54 -15.71
CA GLU A 161 5.34 -2.49 -15.49
C GLU A 161 5.37 -2.05 -14.03
N ILE A 162 4.20 -1.83 -13.41
CA ILE A 162 4.06 -1.60 -11.97
C ILE A 162 4.68 -2.77 -11.19
N ARG A 163 4.38 -4.01 -11.58
CA ARG A 163 4.90 -5.22 -10.92
C ARG A 163 6.43 -5.27 -10.96
N ARG A 164 7.05 -4.94 -12.11
CA ARG A 164 8.50 -4.88 -12.26
C ARG A 164 9.13 -3.74 -11.46
N ALA A 165 8.53 -2.55 -11.46
CA ALA A 165 9.00 -1.42 -10.68
C ALA A 165 8.97 -1.72 -9.17
N LEU A 166 7.86 -2.29 -8.68
CA LEU A 166 7.74 -2.73 -7.30
C LEU A 166 8.76 -3.81 -6.95
N ALA A 167 9.01 -4.79 -7.85
CA ALA A 167 10.01 -5.83 -7.62
C ALA A 167 11.42 -5.25 -7.47
N GLY A 168 11.80 -4.28 -8.31
CA GLY A 168 13.08 -3.58 -8.21
C GLY A 168 13.26 -2.90 -6.86
N ILE A 169 12.26 -2.10 -6.45
CA ILE A 169 12.30 -1.36 -5.18
C ILE A 169 12.28 -2.30 -3.97
N VAL A 170 11.46 -3.36 -4.00
CA VAL A 170 11.39 -4.37 -2.93
C VAL A 170 12.73 -5.09 -2.79
N GLY A 171 13.39 -5.43 -3.92
CA GLY A 171 14.70 -6.08 -3.93
C GLY A 171 15.81 -5.23 -3.27
N GLU A 172 15.72 -3.91 -3.39
CA GLU A 172 16.65 -2.95 -2.77
C GLU A 172 16.29 -2.57 -1.32
N THR A 173 15.07 -2.92 -0.86
CA THR A 173 14.58 -2.56 0.46
C THR A 173 15.06 -3.59 1.47
N PRO A 174 15.82 -3.18 2.50
CA PRO A 174 16.29 -4.13 3.51
C PRO A 174 15.09 -4.72 4.26
N PRO A 175 15.11 -6.02 4.58
CA PRO A 175 14.07 -6.62 5.40
C PRO A 175 14.07 -6.02 6.81
N PRO A 176 12.95 -6.08 7.54
CA PRO A 176 12.89 -5.70 8.94
C PRO A 176 14.01 -6.40 9.74
N ARG A 177 14.60 -5.68 10.69
CA ARG A 177 15.68 -6.22 11.54
C ARG A 177 15.18 -7.46 12.29
N ALA A 178 15.82 -8.59 12.08
CA ALA A 178 15.47 -9.84 12.76
C ALA A 178 16.07 -9.93 14.18
N GLU A 179 16.94 -9.00 14.53
CA GLU A 179 17.65 -8.92 15.82
C GLU A 179 16.98 -7.89 16.75
N GLY A 180 17.24 -8.02 18.05
CA GLY A 180 16.72 -7.14 19.07
C GLY A 180 15.32 -7.56 19.60
N LEU A 181 14.68 -6.66 20.32
CA LEU A 181 13.35 -6.89 20.90
C LEU A 181 12.31 -7.07 19.80
N PHE A 182 11.44 -8.07 19.98
CA PHE A 182 10.29 -8.24 19.10
C PHE A 182 9.36 -7.04 19.22
N ARG A 183 8.99 -6.45 18.07
CA ARG A 183 8.05 -5.34 17.98
C ARG A 183 7.03 -5.61 16.90
N LEU A 184 5.77 -5.62 17.29
CA LEU A 184 4.62 -5.78 16.41
C LEU A 184 3.63 -4.63 16.68
N PRO A 185 3.56 -3.60 15.82
CA PRO A 185 2.47 -2.63 15.89
C PRO A 185 1.13 -3.37 15.75
N VAL A 186 0.28 -3.24 16.77
CA VAL A 186 -1.05 -3.86 16.75
C VAL A 186 -1.95 -3.05 15.83
N GLN A 187 -2.39 -3.67 14.74
CA GLN A 187 -3.23 -3.03 13.74
C GLN A 187 -4.70 -3.41 13.86
N ARG A 188 -4.98 -4.58 14.47
CA ARG A 188 -6.34 -5.04 14.75
C ARG A 188 -6.37 -5.99 15.94
N VAL A 189 -7.51 -6.02 16.63
CA VAL A 189 -7.79 -6.95 17.71
C VAL A 189 -9.13 -7.61 17.44
N PHE A 190 -9.19 -8.93 17.54
CA PHE A 190 -10.44 -9.68 17.40
C PHE A 190 -10.45 -10.88 18.34
N ARG A 191 -11.64 -11.38 18.61
CA ARG A 191 -11.81 -12.64 19.37
C ARG A 191 -11.99 -13.80 18.42
N LYS A 192 -11.30 -14.90 18.70
CA LYS A 192 -11.48 -16.16 17.98
C LYS A 192 -11.88 -17.24 18.99
N GLU A 193 -12.99 -17.92 18.70
CA GLU A 193 -13.49 -19.00 19.56
C GLU A 193 -12.43 -20.07 19.77
N GLY A 194 -12.21 -20.51 21.01
CA GLY A 194 -11.16 -21.48 21.40
C GLY A 194 -9.75 -20.90 21.53
N PHE A 195 -9.50 -19.65 21.09
CA PHE A 195 -8.18 -19.02 21.12
C PHE A 195 -8.13 -17.73 21.97
N GLY A 196 -9.27 -17.16 22.33
CA GLY A 196 -9.34 -15.90 23.06
C GLY A 196 -9.10 -14.66 22.18
N SER A 197 -8.39 -13.66 22.73
CA SER A 197 -8.06 -12.43 22.01
C SER A 197 -6.87 -12.66 21.08
N VAL A 198 -7.01 -12.25 19.83
CA VAL A 198 -5.97 -12.32 18.80
C VAL A 198 -5.56 -10.91 18.39
N LEU A 199 -4.27 -10.62 18.46
CA LEU A 199 -3.67 -9.38 18.03
C LEU A 199 -3.08 -9.57 16.62
N GLY A 200 -3.51 -8.76 15.66
CA GLY A 200 -3.01 -8.79 14.29
C GLY A 200 -2.13 -7.59 13.98
N GLY A 201 -1.01 -7.83 13.31
CA GLY A 201 -0.08 -6.78 12.88
C GLY A 201 1.04 -7.35 12.00
N VAL A 202 1.96 -6.49 11.59
CA VAL A 202 3.16 -6.87 10.85
C VAL A 202 4.38 -6.57 11.74
N PRO A 203 5.23 -7.57 12.04
CA PRO A 203 6.44 -7.34 12.83
C PRO A 203 7.39 -6.38 12.15
N VAL A 204 7.88 -5.38 12.88
CA VAL A 204 8.87 -4.39 12.39
C VAL A 204 10.28 -4.66 12.92
N ALA A 205 10.43 -5.45 13.99
CA ALA A 205 11.72 -5.85 14.52
C ALA A 205 11.63 -7.15 15.33
N GLY A 206 12.76 -7.83 15.51
CA GLY A 206 12.91 -9.02 16.34
C GLY A 206 12.21 -10.27 15.80
N ARG A 207 12.12 -11.28 16.66
CA ARG A 207 11.47 -12.56 16.35
C ARG A 207 10.65 -13.02 17.55
N ALA A 208 9.51 -13.64 17.28
CA ALA A 208 8.73 -14.35 18.29
C ALA A 208 8.44 -15.78 17.82
N LYS A 209 8.40 -16.72 18.75
CA LYS A 209 8.04 -18.13 18.53
C LYS A 209 6.78 -18.46 19.29
N LYS A 210 6.12 -19.54 18.88
CA LYS A 210 4.99 -20.08 19.63
C LYS A 210 5.43 -20.46 21.05
N GLY A 211 4.73 -19.93 22.05
CA GLY A 211 5.02 -20.12 23.47
C GLY A 211 5.81 -18.99 24.12
N ASP A 212 6.35 -18.03 23.37
CA ASP A 212 6.98 -16.86 23.95
C ASP A 212 5.97 -15.98 24.68
N LEU A 213 6.40 -15.41 25.82
CA LEU A 213 5.62 -14.40 26.54
C LEU A 213 5.91 -13.03 25.91
N LEU A 214 4.85 -12.33 25.55
CA LEU A 214 4.92 -11.02 24.94
C LEU A 214 4.16 -10.01 25.80
N GLU A 215 4.70 -8.80 25.91
CA GLU A 215 4.07 -7.68 26.59
C GLU A 215 3.33 -6.80 25.57
N VAL A 216 2.12 -6.37 25.93
CA VAL A 216 1.34 -5.41 25.13
C VAL A 216 1.52 -4.03 25.75
N LEU A 217 2.03 -3.08 24.97
CA LEU A 217 2.26 -1.70 25.39
C LEU A 217 1.35 -0.75 24.60
N PRO A 218 0.92 0.39 25.20
CA PRO A 218 0.94 0.67 26.64
C PRO A 218 0.00 -0.28 27.38
N GLY A 219 0.41 -0.72 28.59
CA GLY A 219 -0.39 -1.56 29.52
C GLY A 219 -1.44 -0.74 30.24
#